data_9fcd8713e38a522dfad2a9e67b1482e9
#
_entry.id   9fcd8713e38a522dfad2a9e67b1482e9
#
_cell.length_a   1.000
_cell.length_b   1.000
_cell.length_c   1.000
_cell.angle_alpha   90.00
_cell.angle_beta   90.00
_cell.angle_gamma   90.00
#
_symmetry.space_group_name_H-M   'P 1'
#
loop_
_entity.id
_entity.type
_entity.pdbx_description
1 polymer ?
#
loop_
_entity_poly.entity_id
_entity_poly.type
_entity_poly.pdbx_seq_one_letter_code
_entity_poly.pdbx_strand_id
1 'polypeptide(L)'
;HEVVIVVDPDQEAVHADLLQGLRDENLDPAAKARQDLLDVALSARTLLVVVRQARSPVSNLTVLPGPFTRTLSQALKAQSATPRCVKHGSQPFSADEFSHHSDTAWSGFDNTAAAAAGCHPGSQPRPHRVVLPPVAKLPESRMSLIDLTLALSHPARTLLRARAGAPANERSTDLPVDLPLAPSSLDKYWIRSRILADLEHGFLLDDAINAERLRGSTPPGHLGQHIVTKLAEDAMQICQRANRLRGDQDEQFIEIDFDLDEGNSPPLLWPDELIVDPMHPVHLHGRVGVRNHQIVHAVASRANARPLLDLWVDLLAVTVATDEPGWFGVLVPNGDVLRMASPAPDHARDILAGLARVAWWSNQQLIPLPVKLAHALVELSPMAHNDYRTGASALQVQWSREWDPNWAAFLGTDVGELIACCHELGTTLTELSEWLF
;
A
#
# COMPACT_ATOMS: atom_id res chain seq x y z
N HIS A 1 -9.74 48.02 -3.31
CA HIS A 1 -8.43 47.33 -3.39
C HIS A 1 -7.73 47.77 -4.71
N GLU A 2 -6.40 47.92 -4.72
CA GLU A 2 -5.70 48.26 -5.96
C GLU A 2 -5.63 47.04 -6.90
N VAL A 3 -5.29 45.87 -6.35
CA VAL A 3 -5.23 44.59 -7.06
C VAL A 3 -6.17 43.61 -6.38
N VAL A 4 -6.93 42.90 -7.17
CA VAL A 4 -7.82 41.82 -6.71
C VAL A 4 -7.50 40.57 -7.51
N ILE A 5 -7.29 39.44 -6.79
CA ILE A 5 -7.06 38.13 -7.39
C ILE A 5 -8.22 37.22 -7.01
N VAL A 6 -8.88 36.66 -8.01
CA VAL A 6 -9.97 35.69 -7.84
C VAL A 6 -9.47 34.34 -8.36
N VAL A 7 -9.51 33.32 -7.52
CA VAL A 7 -9.05 31.97 -7.86
C VAL A 7 -10.25 31.05 -7.98
N ASP A 8 -10.31 30.31 -9.08
CA ASP A 8 -11.34 29.30 -9.40
C ASP A 8 -12.80 29.75 -9.13
N PRO A 9 -13.23 30.92 -9.67
CA PRO A 9 -14.54 31.49 -9.37
C PRO A 9 -15.69 30.61 -9.80
N ASP A 10 -15.45 29.66 -10.68
CA ASP A 10 -16.47 28.77 -11.23
C ASP A 10 -16.64 27.48 -10.40
N GLN A 11 -15.74 27.13 -9.51
CA GLN A 11 -15.85 25.93 -8.64
C GLN A 11 -16.84 26.11 -7.50
N GLU A 12 -16.90 27.29 -6.89
CA GLU A 12 -17.84 27.56 -5.81
C GLU A 12 -19.31 27.52 -6.28
N ALA A 13 -19.58 27.88 -7.54
CA ALA A 13 -20.91 27.80 -8.12
C ALA A 13 -21.41 26.35 -8.28
N VAL A 14 -20.53 25.40 -8.54
CA VAL A 14 -20.90 23.97 -8.67
C VAL A 14 -21.25 23.37 -7.30
N HIS A 15 -20.53 23.74 -6.25
CA HIS A 15 -20.88 23.28 -4.89
C HIS A 15 -22.17 23.87 -4.36
N ALA A 16 -22.52 25.11 -4.77
CA ALA A 16 -23.81 25.73 -4.43
C ALA A 16 -25.01 25.00 -5.06
N ASP A 17 -24.86 24.52 -6.30
CA ASP A 17 -25.91 23.77 -7.00
C ASP A 17 -26.18 22.38 -6.37
N LEU A 18 -25.18 21.70 -5.83
CA LEU A 18 -25.34 20.40 -5.16
C LEU A 18 -26.09 20.50 -3.82
N LEU A 19 -26.08 21.67 -3.18
CA LEU A 19 -26.75 21.92 -1.90
C LEU A 19 -28.15 22.54 -2.05
N GLN A 20 -28.58 22.84 -3.28
CA GLN A 20 -29.83 23.55 -3.59
C GLN A 20 -31.10 22.78 -3.15
N GLY A 21 -31.01 21.43 -3.04
CA GLY A 21 -32.12 20.60 -2.57
C GLY A 21 -32.33 20.59 -1.04
N LEU A 22 -31.52 21.30 -0.28
CA LEU A 22 -31.51 21.23 1.20
C LEU A 22 -31.76 22.57 1.91
N ARG A 23 -32.06 23.68 1.19
CA ARG A 23 -32.19 25.01 1.78
C ARG A 23 -33.52 25.72 1.43
N ASP A 24 -33.93 26.59 2.35
CA ASP A 24 -35.12 27.44 2.29
C ASP A 24 -35.31 28.13 0.93
N GLU A 25 -36.55 28.15 0.44
CA GLU A 25 -36.97 28.60 -0.89
C GLU A 25 -36.69 30.10 -1.19
N ASN A 26 -36.13 30.88 -0.27
CA ASN A 26 -36.00 32.33 -0.41
C ASN A 26 -34.59 32.87 -0.72
N LEU A 27 -33.57 32.03 -0.83
CA LEU A 27 -32.20 32.45 -1.17
C LEU A 27 -31.63 31.53 -2.26
N ASP A 28 -31.56 32.05 -3.48
CA ASP A 28 -30.78 31.42 -4.55
C ASP A 28 -29.28 31.57 -4.24
N PRO A 29 -28.60 30.51 -3.72
CA PRO A 29 -27.18 30.59 -3.33
C PRO A 29 -26.28 30.86 -4.56
N ALA A 30 -26.70 30.45 -5.76
CA ALA A 30 -25.97 30.72 -6.98
C ALA A 30 -26.08 32.21 -7.40
N ALA A 31 -27.21 32.83 -7.14
CA ALA A 31 -27.38 34.28 -7.37
C ALA A 31 -26.54 35.08 -6.37
N LYS A 32 -26.49 34.66 -5.11
CA LYS A 32 -25.64 35.28 -4.08
C LYS A 32 -24.16 35.13 -4.40
N ALA A 33 -23.71 33.93 -4.73
CA ALA A 33 -22.32 33.70 -5.11
C ALA A 33 -21.88 34.52 -6.32
N ARG A 34 -22.79 34.69 -7.31
CA ARG A 34 -22.54 35.57 -8.47
C ARG A 34 -22.44 37.03 -8.06
N GLN A 35 -23.30 37.51 -7.14
CA GLN A 35 -23.24 38.86 -6.63
C GLN A 35 -21.96 39.11 -5.85
N ASP A 36 -21.57 38.20 -4.95
CA ASP A 36 -20.35 38.29 -4.17
C ASP A 36 -19.10 38.34 -5.07
N LEU A 37 -19.04 37.51 -6.13
CA LEU A 37 -18.00 37.55 -7.12
C LEU A 37 -17.95 38.86 -7.93
N LEU A 38 -19.11 39.42 -8.27
CA LEU A 38 -19.20 40.72 -8.93
C LEU A 38 -18.69 41.83 -8.02
N ASP A 39 -19.08 41.82 -6.76
CA ASP A 39 -18.66 42.85 -5.79
C ASP A 39 -17.14 42.79 -5.57
N VAL A 40 -16.59 41.59 -5.50
CA VAL A 40 -15.13 41.35 -5.41
C VAL A 40 -14.46 41.86 -6.70
N ALA A 41 -14.96 41.52 -7.88
CA ALA A 41 -14.38 41.94 -9.15
C ALA A 41 -14.41 43.49 -9.31
N LEU A 42 -15.52 44.11 -8.94
CA LEU A 42 -15.74 45.56 -9.00
C LEU A 42 -14.93 46.34 -7.94
N SER A 43 -14.45 45.67 -6.91
CA SER A 43 -13.58 46.26 -5.89
C SER A 43 -12.16 46.54 -6.39
N ALA A 44 -11.75 45.96 -7.52
CA ALA A 44 -10.46 46.19 -8.15
C ALA A 44 -10.37 47.57 -8.78
N ARG A 45 -9.37 48.37 -8.38
CA ARG A 45 -9.16 49.73 -8.93
C ARG A 45 -8.19 49.74 -10.09
N THR A 46 -7.17 48.90 -10.06
CA THR A 46 -6.07 48.91 -11.03
C THR A 46 -6.00 47.63 -11.82
N LEU A 47 -6.08 46.47 -11.15
CA LEU A 47 -5.87 45.17 -11.75
C LEU A 47 -6.80 44.12 -11.14
N LEU A 48 -7.51 43.42 -12.00
CA LEU A 48 -8.26 42.21 -11.67
C LEU A 48 -7.55 41.02 -12.33
N VAL A 49 -7.14 40.06 -11.52
CA VAL A 49 -6.54 38.77 -11.97
C VAL A 49 -7.52 37.66 -11.69
N VAL A 50 -7.95 36.98 -12.74
CA VAL A 50 -8.81 35.79 -12.60
C VAL A 50 -7.99 34.56 -12.94
N VAL A 51 -7.75 33.71 -11.93
CA VAL A 51 -7.02 32.43 -12.08
C VAL A 51 -8.04 31.32 -12.15
N ARG A 52 -7.96 30.47 -13.16
CA ARG A 52 -8.83 29.32 -13.32
C ARG A 52 -8.06 28.09 -13.79
N GLN A 53 -8.58 26.95 -13.47
CA GLN A 53 -8.07 25.69 -14.00
C GLN A 53 -8.43 25.56 -15.49
N ALA A 54 -7.42 25.46 -16.35
CA ALA A 54 -7.61 25.32 -17.79
C ALA A 54 -7.56 23.85 -18.26
N ARG A 55 -7.00 22.95 -17.45
CA ARG A 55 -6.91 21.50 -17.71
C ARG A 55 -7.15 20.71 -16.46
N SER A 56 -7.77 19.53 -16.59
CA SER A 56 -7.92 18.59 -15.49
C SER A 56 -6.54 18.05 -15.06
N PRO A 57 -6.20 18.05 -13.78
CA PRO A 57 -4.93 17.50 -13.30
C PRO A 57 -4.85 15.97 -13.43
N VAL A 58 -6.00 15.31 -13.51
CA VAL A 58 -6.10 13.85 -13.62
C VAL A 58 -6.10 13.38 -15.08
N SER A 59 -6.92 13.98 -15.92
CA SER A 59 -7.13 13.53 -17.30
C SER A 59 -6.40 14.37 -18.36
N ASN A 60 -5.79 15.49 -17.95
CA ASN A 60 -5.17 16.49 -18.84
C ASN A 60 -6.11 17.05 -19.94
N LEU A 61 -7.42 16.80 -19.82
CA LEU A 61 -8.43 17.34 -20.73
C LEU A 61 -8.66 18.83 -20.47
N THR A 62 -8.96 19.56 -21.53
CA THR A 62 -9.29 20.99 -21.42
C THR A 62 -10.59 21.19 -20.65
N VAL A 63 -10.54 22.00 -19.59
CA VAL A 63 -11.69 22.44 -18.83
C VAL A 63 -12.24 23.74 -19.44
N LEU A 64 -13.50 23.73 -19.82
CA LEU A 64 -14.16 24.92 -20.37
C LEU A 64 -14.34 25.98 -19.28
N PRO A 65 -14.29 27.28 -19.64
CA PRO A 65 -14.65 28.36 -18.71
C PRO A 65 -16.05 28.17 -18.16
N GLY A 66 -16.22 28.31 -16.88
CA GLY A 66 -17.52 28.27 -16.25
C GLY A 66 -18.36 29.57 -16.50
N PRO A 67 -19.58 29.62 -15.94
CA PRO A 67 -20.52 30.69 -16.22
C PRO A 67 -19.97 32.08 -15.89
N PHE A 68 -19.31 32.25 -14.73
CA PHE A 68 -18.78 33.56 -14.32
C PHE A 68 -17.67 34.04 -15.25
N THR A 69 -16.65 33.22 -15.49
CA THR A 69 -15.53 33.58 -16.38
C THR A 69 -16.02 33.88 -17.80
N ARG A 70 -17.01 33.14 -18.29
CA ARG A 70 -17.61 33.35 -19.62
C ARG A 70 -18.35 34.67 -19.70
N THR A 71 -19.19 34.96 -18.70
CA THR A 71 -19.96 36.23 -18.65
C THR A 71 -19.04 37.44 -18.54
N LEU A 72 -18.01 37.36 -17.68
CA LEU A 72 -17.02 38.42 -17.55
C LEU A 72 -16.26 38.64 -18.87
N SER A 73 -15.81 37.57 -19.53
CA SER A 73 -15.15 37.67 -20.84
C SER A 73 -16.05 38.30 -21.92
N GLN A 74 -17.33 37.98 -21.91
CA GLN A 74 -18.32 38.59 -22.84
C GLN A 74 -18.54 40.07 -22.56
N ALA A 75 -18.67 40.43 -21.29
CA ALA A 75 -18.84 41.84 -20.88
C ALA A 75 -17.62 42.69 -21.28
N LEU A 76 -16.41 42.18 -21.05
CA LEU A 76 -15.18 42.87 -21.45
C LEU A 76 -15.08 43.04 -22.97
N LYS A 77 -15.42 42.04 -23.74
CA LYS A 77 -15.44 42.08 -25.20
C LYS A 77 -16.48 43.11 -25.71
N ALA A 78 -17.65 43.19 -25.09
CA ALA A 78 -18.69 44.18 -25.43
C ALA A 78 -18.19 45.61 -25.20
N GLN A 79 -17.27 45.83 -24.26
CA GLN A 79 -16.65 47.12 -23.99
C GLN A 79 -15.35 47.33 -24.80
N SER A 80 -15.10 46.53 -25.81
CA SER A 80 -13.87 46.57 -26.63
C SER A 80 -12.56 46.39 -25.79
N ALA A 81 -12.67 45.86 -24.59
CA ALA A 81 -11.52 45.52 -23.75
C ALA A 81 -11.04 44.12 -24.07
N THR A 82 -9.73 43.98 -24.35
CA THR A 82 -9.10 42.69 -24.59
C THR A 82 -8.37 42.26 -23.31
N PRO A 83 -8.90 41.28 -22.56
CA PRO A 83 -8.18 40.79 -21.39
C PRO A 83 -6.88 40.09 -21.82
N ARG A 84 -5.79 40.35 -21.10
CA ARG A 84 -4.57 39.60 -21.27
C ARG A 84 -4.78 38.20 -20.70
N CYS A 85 -4.64 37.16 -21.51
CA CYS A 85 -4.76 35.79 -21.11
C CYS A 85 -3.38 35.13 -21.11
N VAL A 86 -2.93 34.67 -19.94
CA VAL A 86 -1.71 33.92 -19.77
C VAL A 86 -2.06 32.46 -19.53
N LYS A 87 -1.47 31.55 -20.27
CA LYS A 87 -1.65 30.09 -20.08
C LYS A 87 -0.39 29.52 -19.45
N HIS A 88 -0.53 28.96 -18.29
CA HIS A 88 0.52 28.21 -17.63
C HIS A 88 0.44 26.72 -17.97
N GLY A 89 1.58 26.03 -17.89
CA GLY A 89 1.65 24.58 -18.03
C GLY A 89 0.85 23.88 -16.92
N SER A 90 0.42 22.66 -17.19
CA SER A 90 -0.36 21.86 -16.21
C SER A 90 0.47 21.45 -15.01
N GLN A 91 1.79 21.49 -15.13
CA GLN A 91 2.74 21.06 -14.13
C GLN A 91 3.75 22.18 -13.82
N PRO A 92 4.16 22.34 -12.55
CA PRO A 92 5.12 23.39 -12.16
C PRO A 92 6.49 23.25 -12.85
N PHE A 93 6.79 22.07 -13.39
CA PHE A 93 8.00 21.73 -14.13
C PHE A 93 7.79 21.69 -15.65
N SER A 94 6.77 22.35 -16.18
CA SER A 94 6.55 22.46 -17.62
C SER A 94 7.68 23.31 -18.25
N ALA A 95 8.34 22.80 -19.29
CA ALA A 95 9.45 23.51 -19.94
C ALA A 95 9.06 24.90 -20.45
N ASP A 96 7.82 25.08 -20.84
CA ASP A 96 7.28 26.35 -21.33
C ASP A 96 7.33 27.47 -20.27
N GLU A 97 7.27 27.11 -18.97
CA GLU A 97 7.32 28.07 -17.87
C GLU A 97 8.72 28.68 -17.66
N PHE A 98 9.77 27.99 -18.17
CA PHE A 98 11.17 28.40 -18.02
C PHE A 98 11.80 28.89 -19.34
N SER A 99 11.02 28.90 -20.43
CA SER A 99 11.50 29.40 -21.72
C SER A 99 11.50 30.95 -21.76
N HIS A 100 12.61 31.55 -22.08
CA HIS A 100 12.73 33.00 -22.22
C HIS A 100 11.94 33.59 -23.42
N HIS A 101 11.24 32.77 -24.17
CA HIS A 101 10.47 33.17 -25.35
C HIS A 101 8.99 33.39 -25.05
N SER A 102 8.52 33.20 -23.82
CA SER A 102 7.15 33.55 -23.49
C SER A 102 7.04 35.05 -23.29
N ASP A 103 6.18 35.71 -24.06
CA ASP A 103 5.68 37.07 -23.84
C ASP A 103 5.00 37.24 -22.45
N THR A 104 5.19 36.28 -21.60
CA THR A 104 4.62 36.15 -20.26
C THR A 104 5.59 36.76 -19.26
N ALA A 105 5.21 37.86 -18.67
CA ALA A 105 5.95 38.49 -17.55
C ALA A 105 5.98 37.60 -16.27
N TRP A 106 5.59 36.35 -16.35
CA TRP A 106 5.44 35.40 -15.27
C TRP A 106 6.16 34.12 -15.69
N SER A 107 7.45 34.05 -15.44
CA SER A 107 8.25 32.84 -15.59
C SER A 107 8.42 32.16 -14.22
N GLY A 108 8.54 30.84 -14.21
CA GLY A 108 8.85 30.07 -13.00
C GLY A 108 10.26 30.43 -12.49
N PHE A 109 10.41 30.57 -11.18
CA PHE A 109 11.66 30.89 -10.51
C PHE A 109 12.23 29.73 -9.69
N ASP A 110 11.54 28.60 -9.67
CA ASP A 110 11.97 27.42 -8.92
C ASP A 110 13.06 26.67 -9.69
N ASN A 111 14.28 26.70 -9.17
CA ASN A 111 15.43 26.02 -9.77
C ASN A 111 15.27 24.51 -9.84
N THR A 112 14.54 23.91 -8.89
CA THR A 112 14.27 22.47 -8.87
C THR A 112 13.29 22.11 -9.98
N ALA A 113 12.24 22.90 -10.13
CA ALA A 113 11.27 22.72 -11.20
C ALA A 113 11.91 22.99 -12.58
N ALA A 114 12.81 23.99 -12.69
CA ALA A 114 13.56 24.26 -13.92
C ALA A 114 14.48 23.09 -14.31
N ALA A 115 15.17 22.49 -13.33
CA ALA A 115 15.98 21.30 -13.55
C ALA A 115 15.13 20.12 -14.00
N ALA A 116 13.96 19.92 -13.40
CA ALA A 116 12.99 18.89 -13.79
C ALA A 116 12.43 19.14 -15.21
N ALA A 117 12.20 20.41 -15.60
CA ALA A 117 11.76 20.79 -16.94
C ALA A 117 12.80 20.47 -18.03
N GLY A 118 14.08 20.48 -17.67
CA GLY A 118 15.19 20.09 -18.55
C GLY A 118 15.31 18.57 -18.74
N CYS A 119 14.62 17.78 -17.94
CA CYS A 119 14.58 16.34 -18.11
C CYS A 119 13.68 15.98 -19.30
N HIS A 120 14.23 15.33 -20.33
CA HIS A 120 13.47 14.95 -21.53
C HIS A 120 12.31 14.00 -21.16
N PRO A 121 11.07 14.25 -21.63
CA PRO A 121 9.91 13.40 -21.36
C PRO A 121 9.98 12.00 -22.04
N GLY A 122 11.08 11.67 -22.68
CA GLY A 122 11.32 10.35 -23.30
C GLY A 122 12.33 9.48 -22.56
N SER A 123 13.07 10.00 -21.62
CA SER A 123 13.76 9.16 -20.67
C SER A 123 12.72 8.75 -19.63
N GLN A 124 12.17 7.54 -19.76
CA GLN A 124 11.63 6.89 -18.55
C GLN A 124 12.70 7.09 -17.48
N PRO A 125 12.34 7.67 -16.32
CA PRO A 125 13.29 7.68 -15.23
C PRO A 125 13.70 6.22 -15.08
N ARG A 126 14.96 5.90 -15.45
CA ARG A 126 15.52 4.64 -15.00
C ARG A 126 15.28 4.68 -13.53
N PRO A 127 14.63 3.67 -12.95
CA PRO A 127 14.48 3.62 -11.52
C PRO A 127 15.87 3.91 -10.98
N HIS A 128 16.04 5.07 -10.34
CA HIS A 128 17.30 5.34 -9.68
C HIS A 128 17.39 4.22 -8.66
N ARG A 129 18.20 3.20 -8.96
CA ARG A 129 18.54 2.20 -7.95
C ARG A 129 18.96 3.02 -6.74
N VAL A 130 18.18 2.94 -5.70
CA VAL A 130 18.49 3.70 -4.48
C VAL A 130 19.87 3.26 -4.05
N VAL A 131 20.81 4.21 -4.05
CA VAL A 131 22.14 3.96 -3.48
C VAL A 131 21.94 3.93 -1.97
N LEU A 132 21.86 2.73 -1.44
CA LEU A 132 21.72 2.55 -0.01
C LEU A 132 23.00 3.00 0.69
N PRO A 133 22.89 3.71 1.82
CA PRO A 133 24.06 4.03 2.63
C PRO A 133 24.77 2.73 3.05
N PRO A 134 26.08 2.74 3.30
CA PRO A 134 26.79 1.56 3.79
C PRO A 134 26.16 1.05 5.09
N VAL A 135 26.29 -0.24 5.37
CA VAL A 135 25.79 -0.85 6.61
C VAL A 135 26.51 -0.20 7.80
N ALA A 136 25.81 0.69 8.49
CA ALA A 136 26.39 1.42 9.63
C ALA A 136 26.48 0.55 10.89
N LYS A 137 25.55 -0.39 11.05
CA LYS A 137 25.48 -1.32 12.18
C LYS A 137 24.92 -2.64 11.68
N LEU A 138 25.54 -3.73 12.05
CA LEU A 138 25.00 -5.06 11.76
C LEU A 138 23.67 -5.25 12.47
N PRO A 139 22.68 -5.89 11.82
CA PRO A 139 21.45 -6.25 12.49
C PRO A 139 21.75 -7.12 13.71
N GLU A 140 20.99 -6.95 14.75
CA GLU A 140 21.08 -7.82 15.93
C GLU A 140 20.75 -9.25 15.50
N SER A 141 21.45 -10.23 16.03
CA SER A 141 21.14 -11.64 15.79
C SER A 141 19.85 -12.10 16.49
N ARG A 142 19.20 -11.19 17.25
CA ARG A 142 17.93 -11.43 17.92
C ARG A 142 16.76 -10.93 17.06
N MET A 143 15.80 -11.83 16.79
CA MET A 143 14.67 -11.58 15.91
C MET A 143 13.37 -12.10 16.54
N SER A 144 12.31 -11.31 16.49
CA SER A 144 10.99 -11.80 16.88
C SER A 144 10.32 -12.59 15.74
N LEU A 145 9.36 -13.47 16.06
CA LEU A 145 8.54 -14.17 15.05
C LEU A 145 7.86 -13.17 14.10
N ILE A 146 7.40 -12.03 14.63
CA ILE A 146 6.77 -10.97 13.84
C ILE A 146 7.78 -10.33 12.88
N ASP A 147 8.99 -10.03 13.33
CA ASP A 147 10.02 -9.46 12.47
C ASP A 147 10.44 -10.43 11.37
N LEU A 148 10.53 -11.72 11.70
CA LEU A 148 10.80 -12.79 10.73
C LEU A 148 9.75 -12.80 9.62
N THR A 149 8.46 -12.86 9.97
CA THR A 149 7.38 -12.90 8.97
C THR A 149 7.26 -11.61 8.18
N LEU A 150 7.50 -10.45 8.82
CA LEU A 150 7.54 -9.16 8.13
C LEU A 150 8.69 -9.06 7.13
N ALA A 151 9.87 -9.52 7.50
CA ALA A 151 11.05 -9.50 6.64
C ALA A 151 10.86 -10.40 5.40
N LEU A 152 10.31 -11.59 5.58
CA LEU A 152 9.98 -12.50 4.47
C LEU A 152 8.84 -11.99 3.60
N SER A 153 7.81 -11.38 4.20
CA SER A 153 6.65 -10.86 3.46
C SER A 153 6.96 -9.61 2.63
N HIS A 154 7.92 -8.79 3.07
CA HIS A 154 8.24 -7.49 2.48
C HIS A 154 9.74 -7.20 2.48
N PRO A 155 10.57 -7.98 1.79
CA PRO A 155 12.03 -7.84 1.85
C PRO A 155 12.52 -6.47 1.38
N ALA A 156 11.95 -5.90 0.33
CA ALA A 156 12.30 -4.55 -0.14
C ALA A 156 12.03 -3.46 0.93
N ARG A 157 10.89 -3.55 1.61
CA ARG A 157 10.54 -2.64 2.71
C ARG A 157 11.47 -2.81 3.91
N THR A 158 11.81 -4.04 4.25
CA THR A 158 12.73 -4.37 5.34
C THR A 158 14.10 -3.77 5.08
N LEU A 159 14.63 -3.94 3.87
CA LEU A 159 15.89 -3.35 3.45
C LEU A 159 15.89 -1.82 3.54
N LEU A 160 14.87 -1.16 3.03
CA LEU A 160 14.75 0.30 3.10
C LEU A 160 14.70 0.78 4.55
N ARG A 161 13.93 0.11 5.41
CA ARG A 161 13.84 0.46 6.83
C ARG A 161 15.18 0.29 7.54
N ALA A 162 15.87 -0.82 7.29
CA ALA A 162 17.17 -1.11 7.90
C ALA A 162 18.27 -0.15 7.44
N ARG A 163 18.29 0.22 6.16
CA ARG A 163 19.39 0.97 5.55
C ARG A 163 19.12 2.48 5.43
N ALA A 164 17.88 2.88 5.19
CA ALA A 164 17.47 4.27 5.01
C ALA A 164 16.66 4.84 6.19
N GLY A 165 16.32 4.02 7.17
CA GLY A 165 15.56 4.43 8.35
C GLY A 165 14.06 4.63 8.13
N ALA A 166 13.58 4.58 6.89
CA ALA A 166 12.17 4.73 6.55
C ALA A 166 11.79 3.89 5.33
N PRO A 167 10.59 3.29 5.30
CA PRO A 167 10.05 2.70 4.09
C PRO A 167 9.69 3.78 3.07
N ALA A 168 9.66 3.44 1.76
CA ALA A 168 9.38 4.39 0.68
C ALA A 168 7.95 4.98 0.74
N ASN A 169 7.06 4.41 1.53
CA ASN A 169 5.68 4.87 1.66
C ASN A 169 5.18 4.68 3.09
N GLU A 170 5.42 5.67 3.94
CA GLU A 170 4.55 5.83 5.10
C GLU A 170 3.24 6.42 4.59
N ARG A 171 2.13 5.71 4.80
CA ARG A 171 0.80 6.24 4.48
C ARG A 171 0.69 7.60 5.14
N SER A 172 0.38 8.62 4.33
CA SER A 172 -0.04 9.91 4.86
C SER A 172 -1.11 9.66 5.92
N THR A 173 -0.90 10.15 7.11
CA THR A 173 -1.88 10.15 8.19
C THR A 173 -2.98 11.19 7.94
N ASP A 174 -2.93 11.87 6.79
CA ASP A 174 -3.93 12.86 6.42
C ASP A 174 -5.30 12.16 6.30
N LEU A 175 -6.23 12.65 7.09
CA LEU A 175 -7.61 12.21 7.00
C LEU A 175 -8.14 12.58 5.61
N PRO A 176 -8.82 11.65 4.92
CA PRO A 176 -9.43 11.97 3.65
C PRO A 176 -10.42 13.12 3.82
N VAL A 177 -10.26 14.17 3.02
CA VAL A 177 -11.12 15.36 3.06
C VAL A 177 -12.52 15.03 2.55
N ASP A 178 -12.63 14.03 1.68
CA ASP A 178 -13.89 13.63 1.06
C ASP A 178 -14.67 12.65 1.94
N LEU A 179 -15.98 12.81 1.99
CA LEU A 179 -16.87 11.83 2.61
C LEU A 179 -16.78 10.49 1.88
N PRO A 180 -16.47 9.38 2.57
CA PRO A 180 -16.38 8.07 1.94
C PRO A 180 -17.78 7.58 1.52
N LEU A 181 -18.18 7.86 0.28
CA LEU A 181 -19.47 7.40 -0.25
C LEU A 181 -19.52 5.88 -0.46
N ALA A 182 -18.40 5.29 -0.81
CA ALA A 182 -18.26 3.85 -0.95
C ALA A 182 -16.85 3.43 -0.51
N PRO A 183 -16.72 2.61 0.56
CA PRO A 183 -15.42 2.11 0.98
C PRO A 183 -14.82 1.20 -0.09
N SER A 184 -13.53 1.39 -0.34
CA SER A 184 -12.75 0.56 -1.26
C SER A 184 -12.66 -0.90 -0.75
N SER A 185 -12.15 -1.80 -1.59
CA SER A 185 -11.91 -3.19 -1.17
C SER A 185 -10.92 -3.27 -0.01
N LEU A 186 -9.95 -2.36 0.05
CA LEU A 186 -8.98 -2.28 1.12
C LEU A 186 -9.61 -1.76 2.42
N ASP A 187 -10.48 -0.75 2.34
CA ASP A 187 -11.21 -0.24 3.52
C ASP A 187 -12.12 -1.33 4.10
N LYS A 188 -12.85 -2.05 3.25
CA LYS A 188 -13.68 -3.20 3.66
C LYS A 188 -12.86 -4.29 4.34
N TYR A 189 -11.65 -4.57 3.83
CA TYR A 189 -10.74 -5.50 4.46
C TYR A 189 -10.33 -5.01 5.86
N TRP A 190 -9.91 -3.75 6.00
CA TRP A 190 -9.50 -3.20 7.28
C TRP A 190 -10.63 -3.16 8.31
N ILE A 191 -11.84 -2.76 7.90
CA ILE A 191 -13.03 -2.77 8.77
C ILE A 191 -13.29 -4.19 9.28
N ARG A 192 -13.35 -5.17 8.37
CA ARG A 192 -13.60 -6.57 8.74
C ARG A 192 -12.49 -7.15 9.62
N SER A 193 -11.22 -6.79 9.38
CA SER A 193 -10.08 -7.24 10.19
C SER A 193 -10.15 -6.72 11.61
N ARG A 194 -10.54 -5.46 11.81
CA ARG A 194 -10.67 -4.88 13.16
C ARG A 194 -11.85 -5.51 13.91
N ILE A 195 -13.00 -5.67 13.25
CA ILE A 195 -14.16 -6.34 13.86
C ILE A 195 -13.80 -7.78 14.23
N LEU A 196 -13.11 -8.52 13.37
CA LEU A 196 -12.65 -9.87 13.66
C LEU A 196 -11.72 -9.91 14.88
N ALA A 197 -10.77 -8.99 14.97
CA ALA A 197 -9.88 -8.89 16.12
C ALA A 197 -10.64 -8.58 17.41
N ASP A 198 -11.62 -7.66 17.38
CA ASP A 198 -12.46 -7.35 18.53
C ASP A 198 -13.25 -8.61 19.00
N LEU A 199 -13.83 -9.36 18.05
CA LEU A 199 -14.55 -10.61 18.35
C LEU A 199 -13.62 -11.69 18.93
N GLU A 200 -12.41 -11.82 18.46
CA GLU A 200 -11.40 -12.75 19.00
C GLU A 200 -10.96 -12.36 20.42
N HIS A 201 -10.98 -11.07 20.76
CA HIS A 201 -10.77 -10.59 22.13
C HIS A 201 -12.00 -10.69 23.03
N GLY A 202 -13.11 -11.21 22.52
CA GLY A 202 -14.34 -11.43 23.31
C GLY A 202 -15.27 -10.23 23.39
N PHE A 203 -15.05 -9.16 22.61
CA PHE A 203 -16.00 -8.04 22.55
C PHE A 203 -17.30 -8.47 21.86
N LEU A 204 -18.40 -7.83 22.24
CA LEU A 204 -19.69 -8.07 21.61
C LEU A 204 -19.72 -7.50 20.18
N LEU A 205 -20.47 -8.16 19.31
CA LEU A 205 -20.60 -7.74 17.91
C LEU A 205 -21.12 -6.31 17.77
N ASP A 206 -22.10 -5.93 18.59
CA ASP A 206 -22.67 -4.58 18.57
C ASP A 206 -21.67 -3.51 18.99
N ASP A 207 -20.78 -3.82 19.95
CA ASP A 207 -19.73 -2.92 20.38
C ASP A 207 -18.68 -2.71 19.28
N ALA A 208 -18.27 -3.79 18.60
CA ALA A 208 -17.37 -3.73 17.47
C ALA A 208 -17.96 -2.93 16.28
N ILE A 209 -19.26 -3.13 15.98
CA ILE A 209 -19.99 -2.35 14.96
C ILE A 209 -20.00 -0.86 15.34
N ASN A 210 -20.30 -0.52 16.60
CA ASN A 210 -20.35 0.84 17.06
C ASN A 210 -18.96 1.51 17.03
N ALA A 211 -17.91 0.78 17.38
CA ALA A 211 -16.52 1.27 17.29
C ALA A 211 -16.17 1.66 15.83
N GLU A 212 -16.51 0.82 14.86
CA GLU A 212 -16.25 1.14 13.44
C GLU A 212 -17.08 2.32 12.93
N ARG A 213 -18.32 2.49 13.39
CA ARG A 213 -19.13 3.66 13.05
C ARG A 213 -18.52 4.96 13.59
N LEU A 214 -18.00 4.93 14.79
CA LEU A 214 -17.36 6.10 15.42
C LEU A 214 -16.02 6.47 14.75
N ARG A 215 -15.37 5.54 14.07
CA ARG A 215 -14.13 5.82 13.29
C ARG A 215 -14.37 6.71 12.06
N GLY A 216 -15.61 6.80 11.57
CA GLY A 216 -15.95 7.66 10.43
C GLY A 216 -15.41 7.18 9.07
N SER A 217 -14.94 5.94 8.96
CA SER A 217 -14.40 5.36 7.70
C SER A 217 -15.47 4.89 6.74
N THR A 218 -16.74 5.03 7.08
CA THR A 218 -17.89 4.64 6.27
C THR A 218 -18.86 5.81 6.11
N PRO A 219 -19.75 5.79 5.08
CA PRO A 219 -20.76 6.81 4.92
C PRO A 219 -21.61 7.01 6.19
N PRO A 220 -22.06 8.23 6.49
CA PRO A 220 -22.96 8.45 7.61
C PRO A 220 -24.35 7.83 7.38
N GLY A 221 -25.07 7.62 8.48
CA GLY A 221 -26.47 7.15 8.45
C GLY A 221 -26.63 5.66 8.09
N HIS A 222 -27.79 5.34 7.50
CA HIS A 222 -28.18 3.95 7.23
C HIS A 222 -27.28 3.23 6.23
N LEU A 223 -26.70 3.94 5.26
CA LEU A 223 -25.81 3.34 4.26
C LEU A 223 -24.54 2.78 4.90
N GLY A 224 -23.86 3.58 5.72
CA GLY A 224 -22.68 3.12 6.45
C GLY A 224 -23.01 2.02 7.44
N GLN A 225 -24.15 2.14 8.15
CA GLN A 225 -24.61 1.10 9.05
C GLN A 225 -24.78 -0.24 8.31
N HIS A 226 -25.44 -0.24 7.16
CA HIS A 226 -25.64 -1.46 6.37
C HIS A 226 -24.31 -2.08 5.93
N ILE A 227 -23.35 -1.25 5.48
CA ILE A 227 -22.01 -1.73 5.08
C ILE A 227 -21.27 -2.37 6.25
N VAL A 228 -21.23 -1.70 7.41
CA VAL A 228 -20.53 -2.22 8.59
C VAL A 228 -21.19 -3.48 9.10
N THR A 229 -22.53 -3.54 9.16
CA THR A 229 -23.26 -4.74 9.60
C THR A 229 -22.94 -5.94 8.71
N LYS A 230 -22.94 -5.77 7.38
CA LYS A 230 -22.59 -6.86 6.46
C LYS A 230 -21.15 -7.37 6.66
N LEU A 231 -20.20 -6.46 6.85
CA LEU A 231 -18.80 -6.83 7.12
C LEU A 231 -18.63 -7.50 8.48
N ALA A 232 -19.44 -7.10 9.46
CA ALA A 232 -19.49 -7.70 10.79
C ALA A 232 -20.06 -9.12 10.78
N GLU A 233 -21.09 -9.37 9.97
CA GLU A 233 -21.62 -10.72 9.73
C GLU A 233 -20.56 -11.64 9.14
N ASP A 234 -19.80 -11.18 8.13
CA ASP A 234 -18.67 -11.93 7.55
C ASP A 234 -17.62 -12.25 8.63
N ALA A 235 -17.22 -11.26 9.44
CA ALA A 235 -16.23 -11.42 10.52
C ALA A 235 -16.73 -12.40 11.59
N MET A 236 -18.00 -12.32 11.98
CA MET A 236 -18.62 -13.23 12.95
C MET A 236 -18.59 -14.67 12.44
N GLN A 237 -18.90 -14.90 11.16
CA GLN A 237 -18.84 -16.25 10.58
C GLN A 237 -17.42 -16.84 10.61
N ILE A 238 -16.40 -16.01 10.36
CA ILE A 238 -14.99 -16.42 10.45
C ILE A 238 -14.65 -16.76 11.90
N CYS A 239 -14.98 -15.88 12.85
CA CYS A 239 -14.73 -16.08 14.27
C CYS A 239 -15.41 -17.36 14.80
N GLN A 240 -16.68 -17.57 14.46
CA GLN A 240 -17.41 -18.78 14.86
C GLN A 240 -16.80 -20.06 14.30
N ARG A 241 -16.33 -20.04 13.04
CA ARG A 241 -15.62 -21.19 12.45
C ARG A 241 -14.30 -21.46 13.15
N ALA A 242 -13.54 -20.41 13.43
CA ALA A 242 -12.28 -20.53 14.17
C ALA A 242 -12.50 -21.09 15.58
N ASN A 243 -13.51 -20.59 16.30
CA ASN A 243 -13.82 -21.06 17.65
C ASN A 243 -14.27 -22.53 17.67
N ARG A 244 -15.06 -22.99 16.68
CA ARG A 244 -15.40 -24.42 16.55
C ARG A 244 -14.17 -25.31 16.34
N LEU A 245 -13.16 -24.82 15.60
CA LEU A 245 -11.93 -25.56 15.35
C LEU A 245 -10.99 -25.53 16.56
N ARG A 246 -10.98 -24.43 17.31
CA ARG A 246 -10.21 -24.28 18.57
C ARG A 246 -10.74 -25.21 19.68
N GLY A 247 -12.07 -25.51 19.66
CA GLY A 247 -12.73 -26.30 20.72
C GLY A 247 -12.86 -25.52 22.03
N ASP A 248 -13.26 -26.24 23.08
CA ASP A 248 -13.58 -25.67 24.39
C ASP A 248 -12.37 -25.63 25.37
N GLN A 249 -11.20 -26.03 24.89
CA GLN A 249 -10.00 -25.98 25.75
C GLN A 249 -9.46 -24.57 25.86
N ASP A 250 -8.89 -24.27 27.03
CA ASP A 250 -8.20 -23.01 27.26
C ASP A 250 -6.98 -22.86 26.34
N GLU A 251 -6.73 -21.62 25.96
CA GLU A 251 -5.56 -21.29 25.18
C GLU A 251 -4.29 -21.41 26.02
N GLN A 252 -3.35 -22.18 25.53
CA GLN A 252 -2.01 -22.28 26.07
C GLN A 252 -1.07 -21.47 25.23
N PHE A 253 -0.04 -20.93 25.84
CA PHE A 253 0.97 -20.17 25.12
C PHE A 253 2.31 -20.89 25.21
N ILE A 254 2.91 -21.15 24.06
CA ILE A 254 4.25 -21.70 23.96
C ILE A 254 5.21 -20.52 23.77
N GLU A 255 6.16 -20.42 24.70
CA GLU A 255 7.25 -19.44 24.61
C GLU A 255 8.28 -19.96 23.60
N ILE A 256 8.67 -19.09 22.69
CA ILE A 256 9.70 -19.33 21.69
C ILE A 256 10.94 -18.56 22.14
N ASP A 257 12.02 -19.25 22.45
CA ASP A 257 13.25 -18.63 22.93
C ASP A 257 14.41 -19.61 22.71
N PHE A 258 14.97 -19.60 21.49
CA PHE A 258 16.05 -20.51 21.13
C PHE A 258 16.94 -19.96 20.00
N ASP A 259 18.14 -20.50 19.90
CA ASP A 259 19.09 -20.19 18.84
C ASP A 259 18.92 -21.14 17.64
N LEU A 260 19.09 -20.57 16.46
CA LEU A 260 19.08 -21.27 15.17
C LEU A 260 20.48 -21.15 14.55
N ASP A 261 21.28 -22.20 14.71
CA ASP A 261 22.70 -22.22 14.28
C ASP A 261 22.89 -22.61 12.82
N GLU A 262 22.30 -23.73 12.44
CA GLU A 262 22.39 -24.30 11.10
C GLU A 262 20.99 -24.51 10.52
N GLY A 263 20.86 -24.50 9.22
CA GLY A 263 19.58 -24.74 8.56
C GLY A 263 19.73 -24.93 7.06
N ASN A 264 18.62 -25.30 6.44
CA ASN A 264 18.54 -25.44 5.00
C ASN A 264 18.85 -24.09 4.33
N SER A 265 20.00 -24.04 3.67
CA SER A 265 20.43 -22.82 2.98
C SER A 265 19.50 -22.54 1.80
N PRO A 266 19.02 -21.30 1.65
CA PRO A 266 18.28 -20.94 0.45
C PRO A 266 19.17 -21.09 -0.79
N PRO A 267 18.61 -21.30 -1.97
CA PRO A 267 19.34 -21.41 -3.22
C PRO A 267 19.84 -20.03 -3.69
N LEU A 268 20.67 -19.38 -2.90
CA LEU A 268 21.24 -18.07 -3.17
C LEU A 268 22.77 -18.16 -3.11
N LEU A 269 23.41 -17.58 -4.12
CA LEU A 269 24.84 -17.30 -4.05
C LEU A 269 25.02 -16.02 -3.21
N TRP A 270 25.71 -16.19 -2.09
CA TRP A 270 26.04 -15.06 -1.22
C TRP A 270 27.27 -14.36 -1.78
N PRO A 271 27.23 -13.01 -1.94
CA PRO A 271 28.42 -12.27 -2.37
C PRO A 271 29.57 -12.45 -1.35
N ASP A 272 30.77 -12.73 -1.87
CA ASP A 272 31.99 -12.87 -1.04
C ASP A 272 32.33 -11.61 -0.23
N GLU A 273 31.76 -10.46 -0.59
CA GLU A 273 31.98 -9.16 0.05
C GLU A 273 31.07 -8.89 1.25
N LEU A 274 30.16 -9.80 1.61
CA LEU A 274 29.33 -9.60 2.78
C LEU A 274 30.16 -9.72 4.05
N ILE A 275 30.23 -8.60 4.75
CA ILE A 275 31.12 -8.33 5.91
C ILE A 275 30.83 -9.23 7.12
N VAL A 276 29.84 -10.12 7.04
CA VAL A 276 29.38 -10.91 8.18
C VAL A 276 29.30 -12.37 7.84
N ASP A 277 29.88 -13.14 8.73
CA ASP A 277 29.83 -14.59 8.75
C ASP A 277 28.36 -15.06 8.61
N PRO A 278 28.02 -15.79 7.53
CA PRO A 278 26.69 -16.34 7.35
C PRO A 278 26.29 -17.38 8.40
N MET A 279 27.21 -17.73 9.28
CA MET A 279 27.06 -18.74 10.32
C MET A 279 26.68 -18.17 11.69
N HIS A 280 26.39 -16.88 11.81
CA HIS A 280 25.94 -16.35 13.10
C HIS A 280 24.57 -16.94 13.46
N PRO A 281 24.40 -17.48 14.67
CA PRO A 281 23.13 -17.98 15.14
C PRO A 281 22.11 -16.84 15.21
N VAL A 282 20.92 -17.12 14.72
CA VAL A 282 19.78 -16.19 14.88
C VAL A 282 18.99 -16.62 16.10
N HIS A 283 18.96 -15.76 17.12
CA HIS A 283 18.15 -15.98 18.30
C HIS A 283 16.69 -15.61 18.01
N LEU A 284 15.82 -16.60 17.94
CA LEU A 284 14.39 -16.40 17.69
C LEU A 284 13.61 -16.33 18.99
N HIS A 285 12.74 -15.33 19.12
CA HIS A 285 11.91 -15.17 20.29
C HIS A 285 10.47 -14.78 19.93
N GLY A 286 9.55 -15.19 20.78
CA GLY A 286 8.14 -14.89 20.59
C GLY A 286 7.23 -15.73 21.48
N ARG A 287 5.93 -15.70 21.13
CA ARG A 287 4.92 -16.44 21.86
C ARG A 287 3.81 -16.83 20.91
N VAL A 288 3.42 -18.10 20.91
CA VAL A 288 2.38 -18.62 20.04
C VAL A 288 1.25 -19.23 20.87
N GLY A 289 0.02 -18.82 20.61
CA GLY A 289 -1.19 -19.39 21.22
C GLY A 289 -1.58 -20.70 20.54
N VAL A 290 -1.77 -21.75 21.34
CA VAL A 290 -2.11 -23.08 20.86
C VAL A 290 -3.30 -23.66 21.63
N ARG A 291 -4.10 -24.54 20.99
CA ARG A 291 -5.17 -25.30 21.61
C ARG A 291 -5.25 -26.68 20.96
N ASN A 292 -5.40 -27.73 21.73
CA ASN A 292 -5.54 -29.11 21.19
C ASN A 292 -4.47 -29.50 20.18
N HIS A 293 -3.22 -29.18 20.43
CA HIS A 293 -2.09 -29.49 19.54
C HIS A 293 -2.22 -28.83 18.15
N GLN A 294 -2.91 -27.69 18.09
CA GLN A 294 -3.11 -26.94 16.85
C GLN A 294 -3.00 -25.43 17.07
N ILE A 295 -2.59 -24.75 16.00
CA ILE A 295 -2.56 -23.28 15.87
C ILE A 295 -3.70 -22.89 14.93
N VAL A 296 -4.58 -21.97 15.34
CA VAL A 296 -5.72 -21.55 14.51
C VAL A 296 -5.65 -20.06 14.28
N HIS A 297 -5.35 -19.66 13.04
CA HIS A 297 -5.35 -18.28 12.61
C HIS A 297 -6.65 -17.94 11.89
N ALA A 298 -7.38 -16.96 12.39
CA ALA A 298 -8.55 -16.40 11.72
C ALA A 298 -8.16 -15.14 10.95
N VAL A 299 -8.50 -15.05 9.67
CA VAL A 299 -8.13 -13.92 8.84
C VAL A 299 -9.30 -13.37 8.03
N ALA A 300 -9.41 -12.06 7.98
CA ALA A 300 -10.49 -11.35 7.30
C ALA A 300 -10.39 -11.38 5.76
N SER A 301 -9.25 -11.77 5.21
CA SER A 301 -9.04 -11.95 3.77
C SER A 301 -9.42 -13.35 3.30
N ARG A 302 -9.37 -13.57 1.99
CA ARG A 302 -9.21 -14.93 1.46
C ARG A 302 -7.84 -15.47 1.86
N ALA A 303 -7.65 -16.78 1.81
CA ALA A 303 -6.34 -17.38 1.94
C ALA A 303 -5.40 -16.75 0.87
N ASN A 304 -4.27 -16.26 1.33
CA ASN A 304 -3.22 -15.74 0.47
C ASN A 304 -1.85 -16.00 1.12
N ALA A 305 -0.80 -15.75 0.38
CA ALA A 305 0.57 -16.08 0.74
C ALA A 305 0.98 -15.62 2.15
N ARG A 306 0.64 -14.40 2.55
CA ARG A 306 1.09 -13.84 3.83
C ARG A 306 0.51 -14.57 5.05
N PRO A 307 -0.80 -14.69 5.25
CA PRO A 307 -1.35 -15.48 6.36
C PRO A 307 -0.89 -16.95 6.37
N LEU A 308 -0.62 -17.54 5.21
CA LEU A 308 -0.07 -18.88 5.14
C LEU A 308 1.36 -18.91 5.68
N LEU A 309 2.19 -17.94 5.31
CA LEU A 309 3.55 -17.81 5.82
C LEU A 309 3.57 -17.53 7.32
N ASP A 310 2.70 -16.63 7.81
CA ASP A 310 2.56 -16.33 9.24
C ASP A 310 2.24 -17.62 10.03
N LEU A 311 1.24 -18.38 9.57
CA LEU A 311 0.87 -19.66 10.19
C LEU A 311 1.98 -20.71 10.08
N TRP A 312 2.68 -20.77 8.95
CA TRP A 312 3.78 -21.71 8.74
C TRP A 312 4.95 -21.46 9.69
N VAL A 313 5.35 -20.21 9.84
CA VAL A 313 6.43 -19.82 10.77
C VAL A 313 6.04 -20.15 12.21
N ASP A 314 4.81 -19.84 12.63
CA ASP A 314 4.34 -20.19 13.98
C ASP A 314 4.31 -21.70 14.20
N LEU A 315 3.87 -22.47 13.20
CA LEU A 315 3.83 -23.92 13.25
C LEU A 315 5.24 -24.54 13.39
N LEU A 316 6.20 -24.06 12.61
CA LEU A 316 7.59 -24.49 12.71
C LEU A 316 8.19 -24.12 14.08
N ALA A 317 7.95 -22.89 14.54
CA ALA A 317 8.49 -22.41 15.82
C ALA A 317 7.97 -23.21 17.01
N VAL A 318 6.67 -23.54 17.02
CA VAL A 318 6.06 -24.38 18.06
C VAL A 318 6.64 -25.80 18.01
N THR A 319 6.75 -26.38 16.82
CA THR A 319 7.32 -27.73 16.64
C THR A 319 8.76 -27.83 17.16
N VAL A 320 9.57 -26.80 16.90
CA VAL A 320 10.97 -26.71 17.38
C VAL A 320 11.01 -26.48 18.88
N ALA A 321 10.17 -25.60 19.43
CA ALA A 321 10.17 -25.26 20.85
C ALA A 321 9.73 -26.41 21.75
N THR A 322 8.79 -27.25 21.24
CA THR A 322 8.27 -28.40 22.01
C THR A 322 9.03 -29.67 21.76
N ASP A 323 9.79 -29.75 20.69
CA ASP A 323 10.45 -30.97 20.18
C ASP A 323 9.46 -32.13 19.97
N GLU A 324 8.20 -31.80 19.67
CA GLU A 324 7.10 -32.77 19.50
C GLU A 324 6.58 -32.74 18.06
N PRO A 325 6.41 -33.90 17.40
CA PRO A 325 5.78 -33.99 16.09
C PRO A 325 4.25 -33.92 16.18
N GLY A 326 3.59 -33.69 15.05
CA GLY A 326 2.14 -33.82 14.92
C GLY A 326 1.35 -32.57 15.27
N TRP A 327 1.99 -31.42 15.29
CA TRP A 327 1.31 -30.13 15.34
C TRP A 327 0.59 -29.83 14.03
N PHE A 328 -0.54 -29.14 14.13
CA PHE A 328 -1.33 -28.70 12.97
C PHE A 328 -1.52 -27.19 12.97
N GLY A 329 -1.32 -26.57 11.81
CA GLY A 329 -1.73 -25.21 11.52
C GLY A 329 -3.08 -25.20 10.80
N VAL A 330 -3.98 -24.32 11.21
CA VAL A 330 -5.31 -24.15 10.61
C VAL A 330 -5.52 -22.69 10.28
N LEU A 331 -5.67 -22.37 9.00
CA LEU A 331 -6.04 -21.03 8.53
C LEU A 331 -7.55 -20.99 8.26
N VAL A 332 -8.23 -20.06 8.92
CA VAL A 332 -9.68 -19.81 8.76
C VAL A 332 -9.89 -18.47 8.05
N PRO A 333 -9.89 -18.46 6.72
CA PRO A 333 -10.09 -17.25 5.94
C PRO A 333 -11.57 -16.97 5.68
N ASN A 334 -11.82 -15.85 4.98
CA ASN A 334 -13.10 -15.63 4.32
C ASN A 334 -13.21 -16.51 3.06
N GLY A 335 -13.45 -17.80 3.25
CA GLY A 335 -13.45 -18.86 2.24
C GLY A 335 -13.24 -20.23 2.88
N ASP A 336 -12.60 -21.12 2.13
CA ASP A 336 -12.33 -22.48 2.57
C ASP A 336 -11.21 -22.52 3.64
N VAL A 337 -11.38 -23.39 4.61
CA VAL A 337 -10.40 -23.62 5.68
C VAL A 337 -9.24 -24.44 5.13
N LEU A 338 -8.03 -23.96 5.38
CA LEU A 338 -6.80 -24.67 5.02
C LEU A 338 -6.17 -25.29 6.27
N ARG A 339 -5.56 -26.47 6.09
CA ARG A 339 -4.83 -27.18 7.15
C ARG A 339 -3.46 -27.57 6.64
N MET A 340 -2.45 -27.44 7.51
CA MET A 340 -1.10 -27.91 7.26
C MET A 340 -0.59 -28.69 8.48
N ALA A 341 0.21 -29.71 8.22
CA ALA A 341 0.86 -30.48 9.28
C ALA A 341 2.30 -30.00 9.45
N SER A 342 2.80 -30.05 10.68
CA SER A 342 4.20 -29.77 10.91
C SER A 342 5.07 -30.91 10.38
N PRO A 343 6.29 -30.60 9.87
CA PRO A 343 7.30 -31.62 9.63
C PRO A 343 7.86 -32.17 10.97
N ALA A 344 8.77 -33.14 10.89
CA ALA A 344 9.50 -33.60 12.07
C ALA A 344 10.32 -32.45 12.69
N PRO A 345 10.57 -32.44 14.03
CA PRO A 345 11.22 -31.33 14.72
C PRO A 345 12.58 -30.91 14.13
N ASP A 346 13.45 -31.87 13.79
CA ASP A 346 14.72 -31.57 13.15
C ASP A 346 14.54 -30.85 11.80
N HIS A 347 13.63 -31.35 10.98
CA HIS A 347 13.35 -30.75 9.69
C HIS A 347 12.65 -29.37 9.83
N ALA A 348 11.79 -29.20 10.84
CA ALA A 348 11.21 -27.92 11.19
C ALA A 348 12.27 -26.89 11.57
N ARG A 349 13.27 -27.33 12.35
CA ARG A 349 14.41 -26.51 12.75
C ARG A 349 15.24 -26.08 11.53
N ASP A 350 15.55 -27.00 10.62
CA ASP A 350 16.30 -26.70 9.39
C ASP A 350 15.59 -25.68 8.51
N ILE A 351 14.28 -25.83 8.31
CA ILE A 351 13.48 -24.87 7.53
C ILE A 351 13.46 -23.51 8.22
N LEU A 352 13.14 -23.49 9.52
CA LEU A 352 13.03 -22.25 10.28
C LEU A 352 14.36 -21.49 10.33
N ALA A 353 15.47 -22.18 10.47
CA ALA A 353 16.81 -21.59 10.42
C ALA A 353 17.11 -20.98 9.05
N GLY A 354 16.72 -21.64 7.96
CA GLY A 354 16.82 -21.09 6.61
C GLY A 354 15.99 -19.82 6.43
N LEU A 355 14.73 -19.83 6.88
CA LEU A 355 13.83 -18.65 6.83
C LEU A 355 14.38 -17.48 7.66
N ALA A 356 14.87 -17.75 8.87
CA ALA A 356 15.44 -16.72 9.75
C ALA A 356 16.71 -16.11 9.13
N ARG A 357 17.52 -16.90 8.46
CA ARG A 357 18.71 -16.45 7.74
C ARG A 357 18.35 -15.53 6.57
N VAL A 358 17.38 -15.88 5.74
CA VAL A 358 16.90 -15.03 4.65
C VAL A 358 16.30 -13.72 5.19
N ALA A 359 15.53 -13.79 6.26
CA ALA A 359 14.97 -12.61 6.92
C ALA A 359 16.07 -11.68 7.47
N TRP A 360 17.11 -12.24 8.06
CA TRP A 360 18.26 -11.47 8.53
C TRP A 360 19.02 -10.82 7.37
N TRP A 361 19.21 -11.53 6.26
CA TRP A 361 19.84 -11.02 5.05
C TRP A 361 19.03 -9.90 4.37
N SER A 362 17.71 -9.94 4.44
CA SER A 362 16.85 -8.89 3.88
C SER A 362 17.07 -7.50 4.50
N ASN A 363 17.75 -7.42 5.65
CA ASN A 363 18.20 -6.15 6.22
C ASN A 363 19.46 -5.58 5.54
N GLN A 364 20.19 -6.39 4.80
CA GLN A 364 21.48 -6.02 4.22
C GLN A 364 21.43 -5.89 2.71
N GLN A 365 20.71 -6.76 2.04
CA GLN A 365 20.56 -6.77 0.58
C GLN A 365 19.12 -7.07 0.16
N LEU A 366 18.80 -6.70 -1.08
CA LEU A 366 17.51 -7.03 -1.67
C LEU A 366 17.42 -8.53 -1.92
N ILE A 367 16.44 -9.15 -1.28
CA ILE A 367 16.03 -10.52 -1.60
C ILE A 367 14.87 -10.42 -2.60
N PRO A 368 15.04 -10.88 -3.84
CA PRO A 368 14.03 -10.76 -4.91
C PRO A 368 12.92 -11.82 -4.75
N LEU A 369 12.27 -11.83 -3.60
CA LEU A 369 11.25 -12.80 -3.22
C LEU A 369 9.94 -12.11 -2.85
N PRO A 370 9.15 -11.65 -3.85
CA PRO A 370 7.80 -11.12 -3.62
C PRO A 370 6.86 -12.28 -3.26
N VAL A 371 6.44 -12.34 -2.01
CA VAL A 371 5.79 -13.52 -1.42
C VAL A 371 4.49 -13.95 -2.10
N LYS A 372 3.69 -13.00 -2.61
CA LYS A 372 2.45 -13.33 -3.33
C LYS A 372 2.73 -13.92 -4.71
N LEU A 373 3.74 -13.37 -5.39
CA LEU A 373 4.17 -13.87 -6.69
C LEU A 373 4.80 -15.26 -6.54
N ALA A 374 5.61 -15.47 -5.50
CA ALA A 374 6.20 -16.76 -5.19
C ALA A 374 5.15 -17.84 -4.94
N HIS A 375 4.14 -17.54 -4.12
CA HIS A 375 3.02 -18.46 -3.87
C HIS A 375 2.23 -18.77 -5.16
N ALA A 376 1.94 -17.75 -5.97
CA ALA A 376 1.24 -17.95 -7.24
C ALA A 376 2.05 -18.81 -8.22
N LEU A 377 3.37 -18.71 -8.20
CA LEU A 377 4.25 -19.57 -9.03
C LEU A 377 4.15 -21.03 -8.63
N VAL A 378 4.19 -21.33 -7.34
CA VAL A 378 4.07 -22.71 -6.85
C VAL A 378 2.69 -23.28 -7.18
N GLU A 379 1.62 -22.50 -7.02
CA GLU A 379 0.26 -22.92 -7.43
C GLU A 379 0.14 -23.18 -8.94
N LEU A 380 0.84 -22.41 -9.77
CA LEU A 380 0.81 -22.52 -11.23
C LEU A 380 1.79 -23.56 -11.79
N SER A 381 2.78 -23.98 -11.01
CA SER A 381 3.86 -24.90 -11.45
C SER A 381 3.34 -26.19 -12.09
N PRO A 382 2.27 -26.84 -11.63
CA PRO A 382 1.70 -28.00 -12.31
C PRO A 382 1.14 -27.71 -13.70
N MET A 383 0.73 -26.46 -13.97
CA MET A 383 0.12 -26.05 -15.26
C MET A 383 1.13 -25.39 -16.20
N ALA A 384 2.21 -24.80 -15.68
CA ALA A 384 3.17 -24.00 -16.45
C ALA A 384 4.09 -24.83 -17.37
N HIS A 385 4.13 -26.14 -17.21
CA HIS A 385 4.95 -27.01 -18.07
C HIS A 385 4.47 -27.05 -19.54
N ASN A 386 3.28 -26.55 -19.84
CA ASN A 386 2.69 -26.65 -21.17
C ASN A 386 2.60 -25.34 -21.97
N ASP A 387 2.80 -24.15 -21.38
CA ASP A 387 2.68 -22.90 -22.17
C ASP A 387 3.47 -21.71 -21.56
N TYR A 388 4.71 -21.56 -22.04
CA TYR A 388 5.63 -20.47 -21.59
C TYR A 388 5.12 -19.05 -21.90
N ARG A 389 4.24 -18.85 -22.87
CA ARG A 389 3.72 -17.51 -23.22
C ARG A 389 2.61 -17.06 -22.30
N THR A 390 1.75 -17.96 -21.89
CA THR A 390 0.66 -17.69 -20.93
C THR A 390 1.23 -17.47 -19.53
N GLY A 391 2.31 -18.18 -19.18
CA GLY A 391 3.01 -18.03 -17.91
C GLY A 391 3.60 -16.62 -17.71
N ALA A 392 4.33 -16.09 -18.69
CA ALA A 392 4.99 -14.78 -18.55
C ALA A 392 4.00 -13.62 -18.39
N SER A 393 2.87 -13.64 -19.09
CA SER A 393 1.83 -12.62 -18.93
C SER A 393 1.11 -12.71 -17.58
N ALA A 394 0.89 -13.91 -17.06
CA ALA A 394 0.31 -14.13 -15.75
C ALA A 394 1.24 -13.64 -14.62
N LEU A 395 2.54 -13.91 -14.73
CA LEU A 395 3.57 -13.42 -13.82
C LEU A 395 3.64 -11.89 -13.81
N GLN A 396 3.62 -11.26 -14.98
CA GLN A 396 3.59 -9.80 -15.09
C GLN A 396 2.35 -9.20 -14.41
N VAL A 397 1.19 -9.83 -14.55
CA VAL A 397 -0.05 -9.39 -13.86
C VAL A 397 0.07 -9.54 -12.34
N GLN A 398 0.66 -10.63 -11.86
CA GLN A 398 0.87 -10.81 -10.41
C GLN A 398 1.93 -9.84 -9.88
N TRP A 399 3.03 -9.64 -10.60
CA TRP A 399 4.05 -8.65 -10.25
C TRP A 399 3.46 -7.25 -10.15
N SER A 400 2.67 -6.81 -11.12
CA SER A 400 2.04 -5.49 -11.09
C SER A 400 1.05 -5.30 -9.93
N ARG A 401 0.49 -6.37 -9.35
CA ARG A 401 -0.36 -6.33 -8.15
C ARG A 401 0.42 -6.28 -6.84
N GLU A 402 1.64 -6.81 -6.84
CA GLU A 402 2.51 -6.84 -5.67
C GLU A 402 3.50 -5.67 -5.64
N TRP A 403 3.82 -5.15 -6.82
CA TRP A 403 4.72 -4.02 -6.98
C TRP A 403 4.18 -2.79 -6.23
N ASP A 404 5.01 -2.21 -5.39
CA ASP A 404 4.72 -1.06 -4.56
C ASP A 404 5.91 -0.07 -4.57
N PRO A 405 5.80 1.12 -3.95
CA PRO A 405 6.90 2.07 -3.89
C PRO A 405 8.19 1.54 -3.25
N ASN A 406 8.13 0.49 -2.39
CA ASN A 406 9.33 -0.09 -1.81
C ASN A 406 10.07 -0.93 -2.86
N TRP A 407 9.34 -1.71 -3.67
CA TRP A 407 9.93 -2.40 -4.81
C TRP A 407 10.42 -1.42 -5.87
N ALA A 408 9.68 -0.32 -6.10
CA ALA A 408 10.05 0.75 -7.03
C ALA A 408 11.42 1.38 -6.75
N ALA A 409 11.86 1.33 -5.50
CA ALA A 409 13.18 1.83 -5.12
C ALA A 409 14.34 1.00 -5.73
N PHE A 410 14.09 -0.25 -6.08
CA PHE A 410 15.09 -1.21 -6.54
C PHE A 410 14.84 -1.75 -7.93
N LEU A 411 13.59 -2.02 -8.26
CA LEU A 411 13.16 -2.72 -9.48
C LEU A 411 12.06 -1.93 -10.18
N GLY A 412 12.03 -2.00 -11.50
CA GLY A 412 10.97 -1.42 -12.30
C GLY A 412 9.67 -2.25 -12.28
N THR A 413 8.73 -1.82 -13.11
CA THR A 413 7.41 -2.47 -13.24
C THR A 413 7.43 -3.75 -14.07
N ASP A 414 8.55 -4.04 -14.75
CA ASP A 414 8.72 -5.24 -15.56
C ASP A 414 9.18 -6.41 -14.68
N VAL A 415 8.48 -7.51 -14.75
CA VAL A 415 8.87 -8.75 -14.06
C VAL A 415 10.23 -9.27 -14.54
N GLY A 416 10.66 -8.92 -15.74
CA GLY A 416 11.98 -9.25 -16.27
C GLY A 416 13.13 -8.70 -15.41
N GLU A 417 12.96 -7.53 -14.80
CA GLU A 417 13.97 -6.97 -13.88
C GLU A 417 14.08 -7.79 -12.58
N LEU A 418 12.96 -8.29 -12.06
CA LEU A 418 12.95 -9.18 -10.90
C LEU A 418 13.66 -10.50 -11.23
N ILE A 419 13.38 -11.09 -12.40
CA ILE A 419 14.04 -12.32 -12.86
C ILE A 419 15.55 -12.10 -13.03
N ALA A 420 15.95 -10.98 -13.62
CA ALA A 420 17.36 -10.63 -13.75
C ALA A 420 18.05 -10.49 -12.39
N CYS A 421 17.38 -9.91 -11.40
CA CYS A 421 17.89 -9.81 -10.02
C CYS A 421 18.07 -11.19 -9.36
N CYS A 422 17.15 -12.15 -9.61
CA CYS A 422 17.35 -13.54 -9.16
C CYS A 422 18.58 -14.18 -9.80
N HIS A 423 18.79 -13.99 -11.10
CA HIS A 423 19.97 -14.53 -11.81
C HIS A 423 21.29 -13.92 -11.32
N GLU A 424 21.30 -12.63 -10.96
CA GLU A 424 22.47 -11.98 -10.35
C GLU A 424 22.85 -12.65 -9.01
N LEU A 425 21.89 -13.22 -8.31
CA LEU A 425 22.07 -13.97 -7.07
C LEU A 425 22.24 -15.49 -7.30
N GLY A 426 22.46 -15.91 -8.54
CA GLY A 426 22.74 -17.30 -8.91
C GLY A 426 21.57 -18.27 -8.75
N THR A 427 20.33 -17.75 -8.74
CA THR A 427 19.11 -18.54 -8.55
C THR A 427 18.04 -18.15 -9.57
N THR A 428 16.94 -18.86 -9.54
CA THR A 428 15.73 -18.51 -10.29
C THR A 428 14.58 -18.16 -9.37
N LEU A 429 13.64 -17.38 -9.85
CA LEU A 429 12.44 -17.04 -9.08
C LEU A 429 11.64 -18.31 -8.70
N THR A 430 11.65 -19.33 -9.56
CA THR A 430 11.00 -20.62 -9.29
C THR A 430 11.67 -21.36 -8.14
N GLU A 431 12.99 -21.50 -8.15
CA GLU A 431 13.75 -22.15 -7.07
C GLU A 431 13.53 -21.45 -5.72
N LEU A 432 13.56 -20.11 -5.70
CA LEU A 432 13.24 -19.35 -4.48
C LEU A 432 11.81 -19.56 -4.00
N SER A 433 10.87 -19.66 -4.93
CA SER A 433 9.45 -19.85 -4.61
C SER A 433 9.18 -21.25 -4.07
N GLU A 434 9.74 -22.29 -4.68
CA GLU A 434 9.66 -23.69 -4.23
C GLU A 434 10.39 -23.92 -2.89
N TRP A 435 11.44 -23.13 -2.63
CA TRP A 435 12.12 -23.16 -1.36
C TRP A 435 11.29 -22.53 -0.22
N LEU A 436 10.51 -21.46 -0.52
CA LEU A 436 9.73 -20.75 0.49
C LEU A 436 8.42 -21.48 0.84
N PHE A 437 7.75 -22.10 -0.14
CA PHE A 437 6.44 -22.77 -0.06
C PHE A 437 6.51 -24.25 -0.41
#